data_c7e4966fa3e079a68fdac3c94b7f92d9
#
_entry.id   c7e4966fa3e079a68fdac3c94b7f92d9
#
_cell.length_a   1.000
_cell.length_b   1.000
_cell.length_c   1.000
_cell.angle_alpha   90.00
_cell.angle_beta   90.00
_cell.angle_gamma   90.00
#
_symmetry.space_group_name_H-M   'P 1'
#
loop_
_entity.id
_entity.type
_entity.pdbx_description
1 polymer ?
#
loop_
_entity_poly.entity_id
_entity_poly.type
_entity_poly.pdbx_seq_one_letter_code
_entity_poly.pdbx_strand_id
1 'polypeptide(L)'
;MALDGIVIAALVQELRRTLLGGHIQKIAMPENNELLLTIKNNAAQHRLLISCEAALPLLYLQHENKPSPLTAPGFAMLLRKHIGSGKITAIEQLGLERIVRIETTQLNELGDIAPRALYVELMGKYSNIIFTDESNVILDSMRRVPASVSSLREVLPGRPYFIPEKLQKTNPLSLTEKTFAAALAAESGLPLDRALSAAFSGISSLAAQDILYRASIDPRAGFSDLRSEEKARLFGTFDSVIEKVRSGQFSPVMYVRDELPVEFAALPLATLEAEGLSTRAYDSMSELLYSYYSLRAESARMRQKSADLRRLVQNHLERSQRKRILQEKQLADSQKKEKYRVYGDLLNTYAFQVPPGADSFVAENFYDDNKPLRIPLDKNLTPAENAKKYFDRYAKLKRTELAVGQELEKTVQEEAHLSSVLTALELATEESDLAEIREELAAFQYVKRQRSPKGKRPQKIQSHPLHFRSSDGFDIYVGKNNYQNEELTFKVASGSDWWFHAKGMPGAHVIVKANGQELPDRCFEEAAALAAYYSKGRDQDKVEIDYLQRRNVKKVNGAPPGFVIYHSNWSMMAKPRAEI
;
A
#
# COMPACT_ATOMS: atom_id res chain seq x y z
N MET A 1 17.91 -9.94 -5.35
CA MET A 1 17.16 -9.59 -6.58
C MET A 1 16.54 -10.89 -7.06
N ALA A 2 15.21 -10.97 -6.98
CA ALA A 2 14.48 -12.22 -7.23
C ALA A 2 14.63 -12.77 -8.67
N LEU A 3 14.76 -11.90 -9.66
CA LEU A 3 14.95 -12.31 -11.06
C LEU A 3 16.44 -12.63 -11.30
N ASP A 4 16.90 -13.79 -10.87
CA ASP A 4 18.28 -14.29 -11.05
C ASP A 4 18.41 -15.24 -12.26
N GLY A 5 19.60 -15.80 -12.45
CA GLY A 5 19.84 -16.70 -13.57
C GLY A 5 19.06 -18.01 -13.51
N ILE A 6 18.76 -18.50 -12.31
CA ILE A 6 17.97 -19.73 -12.11
C ILE A 6 16.51 -19.46 -12.52
N VAL A 7 15.95 -18.33 -12.13
CA VAL A 7 14.60 -17.90 -12.55
C VAL A 7 14.53 -17.70 -14.07
N ILE A 8 15.57 -17.09 -14.67
CA ILE A 8 15.65 -16.95 -16.13
C ILE A 8 15.73 -18.31 -16.83
N ALA A 9 16.45 -19.28 -16.27
CA ALA A 9 16.52 -20.64 -16.82
C ALA A 9 15.13 -21.31 -16.84
N ALA A 10 14.36 -21.18 -15.77
CA ALA A 10 12.98 -21.68 -15.72
C ALA A 10 12.10 -21.00 -16.76
N LEU A 11 12.19 -19.66 -16.89
CA LEU A 11 11.47 -18.91 -17.92
C LEU A 11 11.85 -19.33 -19.33
N VAL A 12 13.14 -19.46 -19.64
CA VAL A 12 13.61 -19.87 -20.97
C VAL A 12 13.10 -21.27 -21.33
N GLN A 13 13.08 -22.20 -20.38
CA GLN A 13 12.50 -23.53 -20.59
C GLN A 13 11.00 -23.43 -20.92
N GLU A 14 10.24 -22.63 -20.18
CA GLU A 14 8.82 -22.40 -20.44
C GLU A 14 8.59 -21.76 -21.81
N LEU A 15 9.34 -20.68 -22.12
CA LEU A 15 9.22 -19.96 -23.39
C LEU A 15 9.61 -20.85 -24.59
N ARG A 16 10.62 -21.70 -24.47
CA ARG A 16 10.95 -22.71 -25.50
C ARG A 16 9.76 -23.63 -25.77
N ARG A 17 9.19 -24.20 -24.72
CA ARG A 17 8.05 -25.10 -24.86
C ARG A 17 6.83 -24.43 -25.49
N THR A 18 6.64 -23.13 -25.20
CA THR A 18 5.42 -22.42 -25.58
C THR A 18 5.55 -21.66 -26.89
N LEU A 19 6.71 -21.03 -27.16
CA LEU A 19 6.87 -20.08 -28.26
C LEU A 19 7.73 -20.57 -29.42
N LEU A 20 8.57 -21.60 -29.23
CA LEU A 20 9.44 -22.09 -30.31
C LEU A 20 8.61 -22.57 -31.51
N GLY A 21 8.97 -22.11 -32.69
CA GLY A 21 8.24 -22.38 -33.94
C GLY A 21 7.04 -21.46 -34.20
N GLY A 22 6.68 -20.63 -33.21
CA GLY A 22 5.58 -19.67 -33.33
C GLY A 22 5.94 -18.46 -34.21
N HIS A 23 4.90 -17.82 -34.75
CA HIS A 23 5.01 -16.64 -35.59
C HIS A 23 4.61 -15.36 -34.84
N ILE A 24 5.43 -14.32 -34.95
CA ILE A 24 5.15 -12.99 -34.38
C ILE A 24 4.03 -12.35 -35.19
N GLN A 25 2.88 -12.08 -34.59
CA GLN A 25 1.73 -11.44 -35.24
C GLN A 25 1.63 -9.95 -34.98
N LYS A 26 2.05 -9.51 -33.78
CA LYS A 26 1.97 -8.10 -33.40
C LYS A 26 3.14 -7.72 -32.51
N ILE A 27 3.68 -6.53 -32.78
CA ILE A 27 4.75 -5.91 -32.00
C ILE A 27 4.22 -4.57 -31.50
N ALA A 28 4.23 -4.38 -30.19
CA ALA A 28 3.76 -3.16 -29.55
C ALA A 28 4.76 -2.72 -28.45
N MET A 29 4.82 -1.42 -28.20
CA MET A 29 5.51 -0.84 -27.05
C MET A 29 4.46 -0.06 -26.24
N PRO A 30 3.85 -0.70 -25.23
CA PRO A 30 2.85 -0.03 -24.39
C PRO A 30 3.43 1.16 -23.64
N GLU A 31 4.66 1.01 -23.14
CA GLU A 31 5.44 2.01 -22.44
C GLU A 31 6.82 2.17 -23.10
N ASN A 32 7.53 3.23 -22.77
CA ASN A 32 8.83 3.54 -23.38
C ASN A 32 9.91 2.46 -23.16
N ASN A 33 9.80 1.69 -22.08
CA ASN A 33 10.74 0.63 -21.70
C ASN A 33 10.12 -0.78 -21.79
N GLU A 34 8.95 -0.93 -22.42
CA GLU A 34 8.24 -2.20 -22.54
C GLU A 34 8.05 -2.61 -24.00
N LEU A 35 8.31 -3.88 -24.29
CA LEU A 35 8.01 -4.53 -25.57
C LEU A 35 7.01 -5.66 -25.33
N LEU A 36 5.93 -5.66 -26.09
CA LEU A 36 4.90 -6.70 -26.07
C LEU A 36 4.85 -7.38 -27.43
N LEU A 37 5.24 -8.65 -27.47
CA LEU A 37 5.15 -9.49 -28.66
C LEU A 37 3.92 -10.39 -28.55
N THR A 38 3.04 -10.33 -29.55
CA THR A 38 1.95 -11.30 -29.71
C THR A 38 2.37 -12.36 -30.70
N ILE A 39 2.43 -13.60 -30.25
CA ILE A 39 2.97 -14.74 -30.98
C ILE A 39 1.85 -15.78 -31.13
N LYS A 40 1.66 -16.28 -32.33
CA LYS A 40 0.77 -17.41 -32.62
C LYS A 40 1.62 -18.66 -32.78
N ASN A 41 1.37 -19.65 -31.93
CA ASN A 41 1.97 -20.98 -32.03
C ASN A 41 0.84 -22.01 -32.07
N ASN A 42 0.75 -22.75 -33.16
CA ASN A 42 -0.38 -23.65 -33.44
C ASN A 42 -1.72 -22.90 -33.35
N ALA A 43 -2.66 -23.40 -32.55
CA ALA A 43 -3.98 -22.78 -32.35
C ALA A 43 -3.98 -21.70 -31.25
N ALA A 44 -2.91 -21.58 -30.47
CA ALA A 44 -2.84 -20.68 -29.31
C ALA A 44 -2.16 -19.34 -29.64
N GLN A 45 -2.61 -18.28 -28.98
CA GLN A 45 -2.00 -16.96 -29.03
C GLN A 45 -1.37 -16.63 -27.68
N HIS A 46 -0.08 -16.32 -27.70
CA HIS A 46 0.70 -16.00 -26.51
C HIS A 46 1.16 -14.55 -26.57
N ARG A 47 1.30 -13.92 -25.41
CA ARG A 47 1.77 -12.54 -25.28
C ARG A 47 3.00 -12.52 -24.39
N LEU A 48 4.15 -12.25 -24.99
CA LEU A 48 5.41 -12.10 -24.28
C LEU A 48 5.65 -10.64 -23.95
N LEU A 49 5.63 -10.31 -22.66
CA LEU A 49 6.00 -9.01 -22.16
C LEU A 49 7.48 -9.00 -21.79
N ILE A 50 8.20 -7.99 -22.26
CA ILE A 50 9.60 -7.72 -21.93
C ILE A 50 9.67 -6.29 -21.43
N SER A 51 10.15 -6.08 -20.21
CA SER A 51 10.36 -4.75 -19.62
C SER A 51 11.84 -4.53 -19.31
N CYS A 52 12.37 -3.40 -19.76
CA CYS A 52 13.70 -2.90 -19.44
C CYS A 52 13.65 -1.78 -18.39
N GLU A 53 12.56 -1.67 -17.62
CA GLU A 53 12.47 -0.70 -16.53
C GLU A 53 13.57 -0.97 -15.49
N ALA A 54 14.32 0.08 -15.13
CA ALA A 54 15.48 -0.07 -14.24
C ALA A 54 15.14 -0.64 -12.87
N ALA A 55 13.97 -0.27 -12.35
CA ALA A 55 13.47 -0.74 -11.07
C ALA A 55 12.82 -2.13 -11.17
N LEU A 56 12.32 -2.50 -12.37
CA LEU A 56 11.48 -3.68 -12.56
C LEU A 56 11.71 -4.29 -13.95
N PRO A 57 12.90 -4.88 -14.21
CA PRO A 57 13.13 -5.63 -15.45
C PRO A 57 12.32 -6.93 -15.41
N LEU A 58 11.60 -7.25 -16.51
CA LEU A 58 10.68 -8.38 -16.58
C LEU A 58 10.75 -9.08 -17.93
N LEU A 59 10.52 -10.39 -17.89
CA LEU A 59 10.31 -11.24 -19.07
C LEU A 59 9.34 -12.35 -18.66
N TYR A 60 8.09 -12.34 -19.18
CA TYR A 60 7.13 -13.40 -18.92
C TYR A 60 5.93 -13.38 -19.89
N LEU A 61 5.19 -14.48 -19.95
CA LEU A 61 3.94 -14.57 -20.68
C LEU A 61 2.81 -13.95 -19.86
N GLN A 62 1.99 -13.10 -20.50
CA GLN A 62 0.81 -12.50 -19.87
C GLN A 62 -0.47 -12.80 -20.66
N HIS A 63 -1.60 -12.73 -19.96
CA HIS A 63 -2.92 -12.99 -20.55
C HIS A 63 -3.57 -11.74 -21.14
N GLU A 64 -3.29 -10.57 -20.60
CA GLU A 64 -3.95 -9.32 -20.93
C GLU A 64 -3.23 -8.54 -22.04
N ASN A 65 -4.00 -7.78 -22.81
CA ASN A 65 -3.45 -6.78 -23.71
C ASN A 65 -3.26 -5.46 -22.95
N LYS A 66 -2.08 -4.86 -23.13
CA LYS A 66 -1.84 -3.48 -22.69
C LYS A 66 -2.23 -2.51 -23.82
N PRO A 67 -2.89 -1.38 -23.51
CA PRO A 67 -3.12 -0.34 -24.49
C PRO A 67 -1.78 0.19 -25.02
N SER A 68 -1.72 0.47 -26.31
CA SER A 68 -0.51 1.00 -26.97
C SER A 68 -0.72 2.47 -27.34
N PRO A 69 0.34 3.28 -27.36
CA PRO A 69 0.26 4.67 -27.82
C PRO A 69 -0.19 4.74 -29.26
N LEU A 70 -0.86 5.85 -29.63
CA LEU A 70 -1.36 6.06 -31.00
C LEU A 70 -0.24 6.08 -32.04
N THR A 71 0.95 6.59 -31.68
CA THR A 71 2.13 6.61 -32.54
C THR A 71 3.14 5.59 -32.01
N ALA A 72 3.55 4.65 -32.86
CA ALA A 72 4.52 3.63 -32.48
C ALA A 72 5.93 4.24 -32.41
N PRO A 73 6.72 3.94 -31.35
CA PRO A 73 8.13 4.33 -31.29
C PRO A 73 8.99 3.76 -32.42
N GLY A 74 10.07 4.45 -32.80
CA GLY A 74 10.96 4.05 -33.91
C GLY A 74 11.49 2.62 -33.76
N PHE A 75 11.87 2.19 -32.57
CA PHE A 75 12.32 0.83 -32.32
C PHE A 75 11.24 -0.22 -32.63
N ALA A 76 9.96 0.02 -32.23
CA ALA A 76 8.87 -0.86 -32.61
C ALA A 76 8.63 -0.94 -34.11
N MET A 77 8.79 0.18 -34.82
CA MET A 77 8.66 0.21 -36.29
C MET A 77 9.78 -0.57 -36.98
N LEU A 78 11.01 -0.46 -36.47
CA LEU A 78 12.14 -1.25 -36.96
C LEU A 78 11.89 -2.76 -36.76
N LEU A 79 11.46 -3.17 -35.55
CA LEU A 79 11.14 -4.57 -35.29
C LEU A 79 10.01 -5.08 -36.19
N ARG A 80 8.95 -4.28 -36.42
CA ARG A 80 7.85 -4.66 -37.32
C ARG A 80 8.34 -4.91 -38.76
N LYS A 81 9.27 -4.09 -39.22
CA LYS A 81 9.86 -4.26 -40.58
C LYS A 81 10.63 -5.57 -40.69
N HIS A 82 11.43 -5.93 -39.69
CA HIS A 82 12.41 -7.02 -39.79
C HIS A 82 11.97 -8.35 -39.18
N ILE A 83 11.01 -8.36 -38.24
CA ILE A 83 10.54 -9.57 -37.55
C ILE A 83 9.02 -9.61 -37.36
N GLY A 84 8.27 -8.71 -38.05
CA GLY A 84 6.82 -8.57 -37.83
C GLY A 84 5.95 -9.75 -38.23
N SER A 85 6.47 -10.68 -39.05
CA SER A 85 5.85 -11.99 -39.36
C SER A 85 6.83 -13.14 -39.17
N GLY A 86 7.96 -12.88 -38.53
CA GLY A 86 9.05 -13.80 -38.32
C GLY A 86 8.66 -15.02 -37.47
N LYS A 87 9.27 -16.16 -37.77
CA LYS A 87 9.18 -17.39 -37.00
C LYS A 87 10.26 -17.42 -35.92
N ILE A 88 9.93 -17.75 -34.70
CA ILE A 88 10.89 -17.93 -33.60
C ILE A 88 11.60 -19.27 -33.80
N THR A 89 12.93 -19.21 -33.97
CA THR A 89 13.79 -20.38 -34.27
C THR A 89 14.62 -20.82 -33.10
N ALA A 90 14.98 -19.91 -32.19
CA ALA A 90 15.68 -20.27 -30.94
C ALA A 90 15.29 -19.30 -29.81
N ILE A 91 15.30 -19.82 -28.58
CA ILE A 91 15.21 -19.03 -27.34
C ILE A 91 16.25 -19.60 -26.41
N GLU A 92 17.25 -18.82 -26.04
CA GLU A 92 18.43 -19.30 -25.32
C GLU A 92 18.82 -18.34 -24.21
N GLN A 93 19.24 -18.90 -23.07
CA GLN A 93 19.96 -18.16 -22.05
C GLN A 93 21.45 -18.28 -22.30
N LEU A 94 22.22 -17.22 -22.21
CA LEU A 94 23.67 -17.26 -22.37
C LEU A 94 24.35 -17.71 -21.07
N GLY A 95 24.74 -18.99 -21.01
CA GLY A 95 25.17 -19.62 -19.76
C GLY A 95 24.04 -19.58 -18.72
N LEU A 96 24.35 -19.06 -17.52
CA LEU A 96 23.34 -18.76 -16.52
C LEU A 96 23.21 -17.23 -16.28
N GLU A 97 23.62 -16.43 -17.27
CA GLU A 97 23.48 -14.97 -17.21
C GLU A 97 22.00 -14.54 -17.31
N ARG A 98 21.72 -13.32 -16.87
CA ARG A 98 20.39 -12.71 -17.03
C ARG A 98 20.21 -12.10 -18.41
N ILE A 99 20.60 -12.85 -19.44
CA ILE A 99 20.52 -12.48 -20.84
C ILE A 99 19.81 -13.58 -21.58
N VAL A 100 18.73 -13.24 -22.26
CA VAL A 100 17.97 -14.14 -23.13
C VAL A 100 18.10 -13.70 -24.58
N ARG A 101 18.51 -14.63 -25.44
CA ARG A 101 18.58 -14.46 -26.89
C ARG A 101 17.33 -15.10 -27.50
N ILE A 102 16.55 -14.31 -28.24
CA ILE A 102 15.41 -14.78 -29.03
C ILE A 102 15.76 -14.62 -30.49
N GLU A 103 15.94 -15.73 -31.19
CA GLU A 103 16.22 -15.73 -32.64
C GLU A 103 14.95 -15.86 -33.45
N THR A 104 14.87 -15.11 -34.50
CA THR A 104 13.74 -15.12 -35.46
C THR A 104 14.25 -15.16 -36.89
N THR A 105 13.50 -15.79 -37.76
CA THR A 105 13.76 -15.81 -39.20
C THR A 105 12.56 -15.24 -39.95
N GLN A 106 12.85 -14.38 -40.90
CA GLN A 106 11.86 -13.81 -41.82
C GLN A 106 12.48 -13.74 -43.22
N LEU A 107 11.69 -13.83 -44.29
CA LEU A 107 12.16 -13.56 -45.63
C LEU A 107 12.44 -12.05 -45.78
N ASN A 108 13.61 -11.72 -46.34
CA ASN A 108 13.96 -10.36 -46.69
C ASN A 108 13.24 -9.91 -48.00
N GLU A 109 13.48 -8.68 -48.42
CA GLU A 109 12.88 -8.13 -49.66
C GLU A 109 13.30 -8.89 -50.93
N LEU A 110 14.40 -9.65 -50.89
CA LEU A 110 14.91 -10.46 -51.97
C LEU A 110 14.40 -11.92 -51.92
N GLY A 111 13.68 -12.29 -50.89
CA GLY A 111 13.17 -13.65 -50.68
C GLY A 111 14.12 -14.60 -49.96
N ASP A 112 15.28 -14.11 -49.45
CA ASP A 112 16.21 -14.92 -48.67
C ASP A 112 15.82 -14.96 -47.20
N ILE A 113 16.16 -16.07 -46.53
CA ILE A 113 15.99 -16.20 -45.10
C ILE A 113 16.98 -15.29 -44.39
N ALA A 114 16.49 -14.35 -43.61
CA ALA A 114 17.28 -13.40 -42.85
C ALA A 114 17.12 -13.65 -41.35
N PRO A 115 18.09 -14.33 -40.69
CA PRO A 115 18.08 -14.48 -39.22
C PRO A 115 18.30 -13.14 -38.52
N ARG A 116 17.58 -12.93 -37.42
CA ARG A 116 17.70 -11.75 -36.56
C ARG A 116 17.59 -12.19 -35.11
N ALA A 117 18.26 -11.48 -34.21
CA ALA A 117 18.17 -11.80 -32.77
C ALA A 117 17.80 -10.59 -31.92
N LEU A 118 17.00 -10.86 -30.93
CA LEU A 118 16.74 -9.96 -29.80
C LEU A 118 17.51 -10.45 -28.60
N TYR A 119 18.42 -9.64 -28.08
CA TYR A 119 19.10 -9.86 -26.81
C TYR A 119 18.37 -9.08 -25.73
N VAL A 120 17.77 -9.79 -24.77
CA VAL A 120 17.04 -9.23 -23.63
C VAL A 120 17.96 -9.31 -22.43
N GLU A 121 18.48 -8.18 -22.00
CA GLU A 121 19.35 -8.05 -20.83
C GLU A 121 18.54 -7.56 -19.62
N LEU A 122 18.49 -8.34 -18.54
CA LEU A 122 17.68 -8.09 -17.34
C LEU A 122 18.59 -7.79 -16.13
N MET A 123 19.30 -6.64 -16.20
CA MET A 123 20.36 -6.26 -15.26
C MET A 123 20.06 -4.96 -14.50
N GLY A 124 18.82 -4.75 -14.04
CA GLY A 124 18.39 -3.55 -13.32
C GLY A 124 18.59 -2.29 -14.16
N LYS A 125 19.35 -1.32 -13.68
CA LYS A 125 19.61 -0.07 -14.42
C LYS A 125 20.30 -0.24 -15.77
N TYR A 126 20.94 -1.38 -16.00
CA TYR A 126 21.60 -1.73 -17.27
C TYR A 126 20.73 -2.60 -18.18
N SER A 127 19.48 -2.85 -17.82
CA SER A 127 18.56 -3.63 -18.64
C SER A 127 18.32 -2.97 -20.00
N ASN A 128 18.28 -3.81 -21.06
CA ASN A 128 18.11 -3.35 -22.44
C ASN A 128 17.48 -4.44 -23.32
N ILE A 129 16.89 -4.05 -24.43
CA ILE A 129 16.54 -4.94 -25.54
C ILE A 129 17.34 -4.48 -26.74
N ILE A 130 18.21 -5.35 -27.25
CA ILE A 130 19.14 -5.05 -28.33
C ILE A 130 18.77 -5.94 -29.52
N PHE A 131 18.59 -5.34 -30.67
CA PHE A 131 18.24 -6.03 -31.91
C PHE A 131 19.43 -6.10 -32.83
N THR A 132 19.78 -7.31 -33.29
CA THR A 132 20.96 -7.57 -34.11
C THR A 132 20.62 -8.30 -35.41
N ASP A 133 21.54 -8.24 -36.35
CA ASP A 133 21.57 -9.08 -37.53
C ASP A 133 22.23 -10.45 -37.26
N GLU A 134 22.40 -11.25 -38.31
CA GLU A 134 23.03 -12.58 -38.28
C GLU A 134 24.50 -12.56 -37.88
N SER A 135 25.21 -11.44 -38.12
CA SER A 135 26.61 -11.25 -37.73
C SER A 135 26.76 -10.65 -36.31
N ASN A 136 25.69 -10.60 -35.53
CA ASN A 136 25.61 -9.92 -34.24
C ASN A 136 25.96 -8.42 -34.27
N VAL A 137 25.76 -7.76 -35.42
CA VAL A 137 25.85 -6.29 -35.50
C VAL A 137 24.53 -5.68 -35.04
N ILE A 138 24.61 -4.72 -34.14
CA ILE A 138 23.45 -4.03 -33.58
C ILE A 138 22.76 -3.21 -34.66
N LEU A 139 21.50 -3.52 -34.92
CA LEU A 139 20.63 -2.75 -35.83
C LEU A 139 19.98 -1.57 -35.06
N ASP A 140 19.52 -1.79 -33.85
CA ASP A 140 19.10 -0.77 -32.89
C ASP A 140 18.89 -1.38 -31.52
N SER A 141 18.55 -0.54 -30.54
CA SER A 141 18.27 -0.96 -29.18
C SER A 141 17.20 -0.08 -28.55
N MET A 142 16.50 -0.61 -27.52
CA MET A 142 15.53 0.16 -26.76
C MET A 142 16.19 1.33 -26.03
N ARG A 143 17.41 1.12 -25.52
CA ARG A 143 18.25 2.15 -24.90
C ARG A 143 19.59 2.22 -25.62
N ARG A 144 19.87 3.32 -26.29
CA ARG A 144 21.17 3.57 -26.89
C ARG A 144 22.17 4.01 -25.85
N VAL A 145 23.33 3.36 -25.80
CA VAL A 145 24.39 3.62 -24.80
C VAL A 145 25.67 4.04 -25.54
N PRO A 146 25.93 5.36 -25.64
CA PRO A 146 27.17 5.86 -26.25
C PRO A 146 28.37 5.73 -25.30
N ALA A 147 29.59 5.90 -25.81
CA ALA A 147 30.86 5.84 -25.06
C ALA A 147 30.87 6.83 -23.86
N SER A 148 30.16 7.94 -23.95
CA SER A 148 30.02 8.92 -22.86
C SER A 148 29.23 8.41 -21.65
N VAL A 149 28.41 7.36 -21.84
CA VAL A 149 27.57 6.76 -20.78
C VAL A 149 28.21 5.48 -20.25
N SER A 150 28.90 4.70 -21.08
CA SER A 150 29.55 3.46 -20.67
C SER A 150 30.93 3.34 -21.31
N SER A 151 31.96 3.17 -20.46
CA SER A 151 33.31 2.88 -20.91
C SER A 151 33.54 1.39 -21.24
N LEU A 152 32.60 0.51 -20.87
CA LEU A 152 32.74 -0.95 -21.04
C LEU A 152 32.32 -1.41 -22.43
N ARG A 153 31.20 -0.88 -22.96
CA ARG A 153 30.73 -1.12 -24.32
C ARG A 153 29.75 -0.05 -24.77
N GLU A 154 29.77 0.20 -26.05
CA GLU A 154 28.74 1.00 -26.73
C GLU A 154 27.57 0.11 -27.19
N VAL A 155 26.35 0.59 -27.07
CA VAL A 155 25.15 -0.06 -27.62
C VAL A 155 24.51 0.93 -28.61
N LEU A 156 25.04 0.92 -29.82
CA LEU A 156 24.65 1.81 -30.91
C LEU A 156 24.52 1.02 -32.23
N PRO A 157 23.68 1.47 -33.16
CA PRO A 157 23.60 0.89 -34.50
C PRO A 157 24.98 0.79 -35.19
N GLY A 158 25.24 -0.33 -35.82
CA GLY A 158 26.51 -0.60 -36.51
C GLY A 158 27.65 -1.09 -35.60
N ARG A 159 27.45 -1.17 -34.31
CA ARG A 159 28.46 -1.76 -33.38
C ARG A 159 28.19 -3.25 -33.20
N PRO A 160 29.26 -4.07 -32.97
CA PRO A 160 29.09 -5.47 -32.63
C PRO A 160 28.47 -5.64 -31.23
N TYR A 161 27.57 -6.61 -31.08
CA TYR A 161 27.07 -7.02 -29.75
C TYR A 161 28.07 -7.98 -29.12
N PHE A 162 28.44 -7.72 -27.87
CA PHE A 162 29.27 -8.60 -27.03
C PHE A 162 28.99 -8.37 -25.57
N ILE A 163 29.29 -9.37 -24.74
CA ILE A 163 29.28 -9.25 -23.27
C ILE A 163 30.71 -8.90 -22.86
N PRO A 164 30.94 -7.76 -22.16
CA PRO A 164 32.27 -7.37 -21.73
C PRO A 164 32.92 -8.42 -20.83
N GLU A 165 34.16 -8.79 -21.09
CA GLU A 165 34.92 -9.80 -20.33
C GLU A 165 34.99 -9.49 -18.81
N LYS A 166 35.12 -8.21 -18.46
CA LYS A 166 35.14 -7.76 -17.05
C LYS A 166 33.86 -8.07 -16.27
N LEU A 167 32.75 -8.37 -16.96
CA LEU A 167 31.46 -8.75 -16.37
C LEU A 167 31.23 -10.26 -16.41
N GLN A 168 32.11 -11.02 -17.08
CA GLN A 168 31.99 -12.46 -17.18
C GLN A 168 32.35 -13.12 -15.84
N LYS A 169 31.42 -13.87 -15.29
CA LYS A 169 31.58 -14.73 -14.14
C LYS A 169 31.70 -16.17 -14.59
N THR A 170 32.17 -17.03 -13.72
CA THR A 170 32.28 -18.47 -14.03
C THR A 170 30.86 -19.03 -14.27
N ASN A 171 30.68 -19.72 -15.41
CA ASN A 171 29.40 -20.38 -15.72
C ASN A 171 29.20 -21.62 -14.84
N PRO A 172 28.17 -21.65 -13.98
CA PRO A 172 27.98 -22.78 -13.07
C PRO A 172 27.51 -24.07 -13.76
N LEU A 173 27.02 -24.00 -15.00
CA LEU A 173 26.48 -25.16 -15.70
C LEU A 173 27.57 -26.18 -16.14
N SER A 174 28.84 -25.78 -16.16
CA SER A 174 29.98 -26.62 -16.62
C SER A 174 31.12 -26.69 -15.59
N LEU A 175 30.79 -26.73 -14.28
CA LEU A 175 31.78 -26.74 -13.22
C LEU A 175 32.27 -28.15 -12.89
N THR A 176 33.52 -28.20 -12.46
CA THR A 176 34.12 -29.31 -11.69
C THR A 176 34.47 -28.81 -10.29
N GLU A 177 34.68 -29.70 -9.34
CA GLU A 177 35.08 -29.33 -7.97
C GLU A 177 36.32 -28.43 -7.96
N LYS A 178 37.29 -28.73 -8.84
CA LYS A 178 38.53 -27.96 -8.97
C LYS A 178 38.30 -26.55 -9.47
N THR A 179 37.45 -26.36 -10.50
CA THR A 179 37.14 -25.03 -11.05
C THR A 179 36.23 -24.25 -10.11
N PHE A 180 35.36 -24.91 -9.36
CA PHE A 180 34.54 -24.30 -8.31
C PHE A 180 35.43 -23.73 -7.19
N ALA A 181 36.36 -24.54 -6.68
CA ALA A 181 37.30 -24.10 -5.63
C ALA A 181 38.19 -22.95 -6.10
N ALA A 182 38.68 -23.00 -7.35
CA ALA A 182 39.50 -21.94 -7.92
C ALA A 182 38.72 -20.61 -8.08
N ALA A 183 37.46 -20.66 -8.49
CA ALA A 183 36.61 -19.48 -8.62
C ALA A 183 36.34 -18.81 -7.26
N LEU A 184 36.07 -19.60 -6.21
CA LEU A 184 35.87 -19.05 -4.86
C LEU A 184 37.17 -18.56 -4.22
N ALA A 185 38.31 -19.21 -4.50
CA ALA A 185 39.60 -18.75 -4.01
C ALA A 185 40.00 -17.39 -4.61
N ALA A 186 39.59 -17.08 -5.81
CA ALA A 186 39.76 -15.75 -6.42
C ALA A 186 39.01 -14.64 -5.66
N GLU A 187 37.90 -14.97 -4.99
CA GLU A 187 37.09 -14.07 -4.18
C GLU A 187 37.38 -14.17 -2.67
N SER A 188 38.59 -14.58 -2.29
CA SER A 188 38.99 -14.91 -0.90
C SER A 188 38.85 -13.76 0.12
N GLY A 189 38.69 -12.51 -0.34
CA GLY A 189 38.43 -11.35 0.52
C GLY A 189 36.98 -11.13 0.89
N LEU A 190 36.05 -11.95 0.37
CA LEU A 190 34.62 -11.81 0.58
C LEU A 190 34.07 -12.92 1.48
N PRO A 191 33.04 -12.63 2.31
CA PRO A 191 32.27 -13.68 2.96
C PRO A 191 31.56 -14.54 1.92
N LEU A 192 31.31 -15.82 2.24
CA LEU A 192 30.85 -16.85 1.30
C LEU A 192 29.56 -16.51 0.58
N ASP A 193 28.58 -15.84 1.24
CA ASP A 193 27.34 -15.41 0.60
C ASP A 193 27.58 -14.44 -0.56
N ARG A 194 28.58 -13.57 -0.42
CA ARG A 194 29.03 -12.64 -1.46
C ARG A 194 29.97 -13.28 -2.46
N ALA A 195 30.88 -14.13 -1.99
CA ALA A 195 31.83 -14.83 -2.85
C ALA A 195 31.10 -15.72 -3.87
N LEU A 196 30.10 -16.51 -3.47
CA LEU A 196 29.28 -17.32 -4.38
C LEU A 196 28.59 -16.47 -5.45
N SER A 197 27.97 -15.37 -5.05
CA SER A 197 27.28 -14.47 -5.99
C SER A 197 28.24 -13.64 -6.87
N ALA A 198 29.48 -13.42 -6.43
CA ALA A 198 30.52 -12.74 -7.20
C ALA A 198 31.17 -13.67 -8.22
N ALA A 199 31.53 -14.89 -7.80
CA ALA A 199 32.24 -15.86 -8.62
C ALA A 199 31.40 -16.48 -9.74
N PHE A 200 30.10 -16.75 -9.48
CA PHE A 200 29.25 -17.51 -10.42
C PHE A 200 28.17 -16.67 -11.06
N SER A 201 28.01 -16.83 -12.39
CA SER A 201 26.91 -16.18 -13.10
C SER A 201 25.57 -16.74 -12.67
N GLY A 202 24.56 -15.86 -12.61
CA GLY A 202 23.17 -16.22 -12.33
C GLY A 202 22.84 -16.59 -10.89
N ILE A 203 23.83 -16.65 -9.99
CA ILE A 203 23.61 -16.93 -8.57
C ILE A 203 23.35 -15.62 -7.83
N SER A 204 22.12 -15.47 -7.29
CA SER A 204 21.76 -14.33 -6.45
C SER A 204 22.28 -14.51 -5.02
N SER A 205 22.33 -13.42 -4.24
CA SER A 205 22.65 -13.50 -2.81
C SER A 205 21.68 -14.41 -2.06
N LEU A 206 20.41 -14.43 -2.45
CA LEU A 206 19.39 -15.27 -1.83
C LEU A 206 19.64 -16.77 -2.13
N ALA A 207 19.95 -17.09 -3.40
CA ALA A 207 20.33 -18.45 -3.78
C ALA A 207 21.63 -18.89 -3.09
N ALA A 208 22.62 -17.99 -2.97
CA ALA A 208 23.86 -18.26 -2.25
C ALA A 208 23.62 -18.56 -0.76
N GLN A 209 22.78 -17.78 -0.10
CA GLN A 209 22.39 -17.99 1.31
C GLN A 209 21.66 -19.33 1.50
N ASP A 210 20.76 -19.70 0.59
CA ASP A 210 20.05 -20.97 0.65
C ASP A 210 21.01 -22.18 0.46
N ILE A 211 21.95 -22.07 -0.47
CA ILE A 211 22.98 -23.09 -0.68
C ILE A 211 23.83 -23.26 0.59
N LEU A 212 24.28 -22.17 1.21
CA LEU A 212 25.03 -22.20 2.45
C LEU A 212 24.25 -22.78 3.63
N TYR A 213 22.99 -22.40 3.74
CA TYR A 213 22.07 -22.92 4.75
C TYR A 213 21.91 -24.45 4.61
N ARG A 214 21.66 -24.96 3.41
CA ARG A 214 21.57 -26.40 3.13
C ARG A 214 22.87 -27.12 3.38
N ALA A 215 24.01 -26.47 3.10
CA ALA A 215 25.31 -26.99 3.40
C ALA A 215 25.69 -26.90 4.89
N SER A 216 24.90 -26.25 5.74
CA SER A 216 25.19 -25.98 7.15
C SER A 216 26.55 -25.28 7.33
N ILE A 217 26.76 -24.19 6.55
CA ILE A 217 27.98 -23.39 6.57
C ILE A 217 27.62 -21.95 6.91
N ASP A 218 28.41 -21.31 7.78
CA ASP A 218 28.21 -19.90 8.12
C ASP A 218 28.39 -19.00 6.88
N PRO A 219 27.38 -18.22 6.47
CA PRO A 219 27.47 -17.31 5.33
C PRO A 219 28.58 -16.26 5.44
N ARG A 220 29.00 -15.94 6.67
CA ARG A 220 30.04 -14.94 6.96
C ARG A 220 31.45 -15.49 6.94
N ALA A 221 31.63 -16.83 6.93
CA ALA A 221 32.93 -17.46 6.85
C ALA A 221 33.64 -17.12 5.53
N GLY A 222 34.97 -17.11 5.54
CA GLY A 222 35.80 -17.08 4.33
C GLY A 222 35.95 -18.47 3.71
N PHE A 223 36.09 -18.56 2.39
CA PHE A 223 36.34 -19.87 1.74
C PHE A 223 37.66 -20.54 2.20
N SER A 224 38.68 -19.74 2.51
CA SER A 224 39.96 -20.22 3.08
C SER A 224 39.82 -20.91 4.44
N ASP A 225 38.83 -20.47 5.23
CA ASP A 225 38.65 -20.90 6.61
C ASP A 225 37.91 -22.25 6.70
N LEU A 226 37.32 -22.70 5.60
CA LEU A 226 36.63 -23.97 5.53
C LEU A 226 37.59 -25.15 5.51
N ARG A 227 37.25 -26.20 6.26
CA ARG A 227 37.91 -27.50 6.22
C ARG A 227 37.60 -28.22 4.90
N SER A 228 38.41 -29.17 4.52
CA SER A 228 38.24 -29.94 3.26
C SER A 228 36.86 -30.60 3.15
N GLU A 229 36.33 -31.15 4.24
CA GLU A 229 34.99 -31.75 4.29
C GLU A 229 33.88 -30.72 4.06
N GLU A 230 34.04 -29.52 4.60
CA GLU A 230 33.09 -28.41 4.41
C GLU A 230 33.11 -27.89 2.96
N LYS A 231 34.28 -27.79 2.34
CA LYS A 231 34.44 -27.46 0.92
C LYS A 231 33.75 -28.47 0.01
N ALA A 232 33.96 -29.77 0.27
CA ALA A 232 33.32 -30.84 -0.49
C ALA A 232 31.78 -30.82 -0.32
N ARG A 233 31.30 -30.60 0.90
CA ARG A 233 29.87 -30.48 1.19
C ARG A 233 29.26 -29.26 0.50
N LEU A 234 29.96 -28.11 0.51
CA LEU A 234 29.53 -26.91 -0.19
C LEU A 234 29.39 -27.15 -1.70
N PHE A 235 30.43 -27.74 -2.30
CA PHE A 235 30.40 -28.09 -3.72
C PHE A 235 29.27 -29.06 -4.04
N GLY A 236 29.10 -30.15 -3.28
CA GLY A 236 28.02 -31.12 -3.49
C GLY A 236 26.61 -30.48 -3.40
N THR A 237 26.40 -29.58 -2.43
CA THR A 237 25.16 -28.86 -2.29
C THR A 237 24.91 -27.89 -3.47
N PHE A 238 25.96 -27.15 -3.86
CA PHE A 238 25.90 -26.24 -5.00
C PHE A 238 25.60 -27.00 -6.30
N ASP A 239 26.36 -28.09 -6.57
CA ASP A 239 26.16 -28.89 -7.79
C ASP A 239 24.78 -29.56 -7.83
N SER A 240 24.22 -29.97 -6.70
CA SER A 240 22.85 -30.49 -6.61
C SER A 240 21.81 -29.46 -7.02
N VAL A 241 21.98 -28.19 -6.68
CA VAL A 241 21.09 -27.09 -7.13
C VAL A 241 21.28 -26.88 -8.62
N ILE A 242 22.49 -26.84 -9.12
CA ILE A 242 22.80 -26.63 -10.54
C ILE A 242 22.31 -27.80 -11.39
N GLU A 243 22.35 -29.03 -10.88
CA GLU A 243 21.84 -30.21 -11.59
C GLU A 243 20.31 -30.11 -11.83
N LYS A 244 19.54 -29.58 -10.88
CA LYS A 244 18.11 -29.28 -11.10
C LYS A 244 17.94 -28.28 -12.23
N VAL A 245 18.80 -27.27 -12.33
CA VAL A 245 18.77 -26.29 -13.42
C VAL A 245 19.12 -26.95 -14.77
N ARG A 246 20.17 -27.80 -14.82
CA ARG A 246 20.58 -28.53 -16.02
C ARG A 246 19.49 -29.48 -16.53
N SER A 247 18.88 -30.21 -15.60
CA SER A 247 17.79 -31.16 -15.91
C SER A 247 16.42 -30.50 -16.13
N GLY A 248 16.31 -29.17 -15.90
CA GLY A 248 15.07 -28.44 -16.07
C GLY A 248 13.99 -28.78 -15.04
N GLN A 249 14.39 -29.23 -13.85
CA GLN A 249 13.48 -29.59 -12.75
C GLN A 249 13.20 -28.35 -11.90
N PHE A 250 12.29 -27.51 -12.36
CA PHE A 250 11.86 -26.31 -11.67
C PHE A 250 10.55 -26.53 -10.91
N SER A 251 10.42 -25.85 -9.79
CA SER A 251 9.22 -25.84 -8.94
C SER A 251 8.97 -24.39 -8.49
N PRO A 252 8.34 -23.57 -9.34
CA PRO A 252 8.13 -22.16 -9.05
C PRO A 252 7.31 -21.95 -7.77
N VAL A 253 7.81 -21.13 -6.87
CA VAL A 253 7.20 -20.88 -5.57
C VAL A 253 7.24 -19.40 -5.24
N MET A 254 6.13 -18.86 -4.74
CA MET A 254 6.01 -17.52 -4.17
C MET A 254 5.93 -17.61 -2.66
N TYR A 255 6.70 -16.78 -1.97
CA TYR A 255 6.70 -16.64 -0.53
C TYR A 255 5.85 -15.45 -0.14
N VAL A 256 4.95 -15.65 0.83
CA VAL A 256 4.00 -14.64 1.30
C VAL A 256 4.08 -14.48 2.81
N ARG A 257 3.85 -13.24 3.28
CA ARG A 257 3.66 -12.89 4.69
C ARG A 257 2.39 -12.07 4.78
N ASP A 258 1.44 -12.48 5.63
CA ASP A 258 0.14 -11.80 5.76
C ASP A 258 -0.54 -11.59 4.40
N GLU A 259 -0.61 -12.63 3.58
CA GLU A 259 -1.14 -12.64 2.20
C GLU A 259 -0.39 -11.74 1.20
N LEU A 260 0.63 -10.98 1.63
CA LEU A 260 1.42 -10.12 0.76
C LEU A 260 2.64 -10.85 0.19
N PRO A 261 2.90 -10.74 -1.13
CA PRO A 261 4.06 -11.36 -1.76
C PRO A 261 5.36 -10.70 -1.29
N VAL A 262 6.26 -11.50 -0.71
CA VAL A 262 7.57 -11.08 -0.21
C VAL A 262 8.66 -11.37 -1.21
N GLU A 263 8.74 -12.64 -1.68
CA GLU A 263 9.79 -13.10 -2.58
C GLU A 263 9.26 -14.22 -3.48
N PHE A 264 10.02 -14.58 -4.52
CA PHE A 264 9.74 -15.73 -5.38
C PHE A 264 11.03 -16.43 -5.80
N ALA A 265 10.92 -17.70 -6.17
CA ALA A 265 12.03 -18.50 -6.66
C ALA A 265 11.57 -19.55 -7.66
N ALA A 266 12.48 -19.99 -8.55
CA ALA A 266 12.24 -21.12 -9.45
C ALA A 266 12.48 -22.48 -8.78
N LEU A 267 13.15 -22.51 -7.65
CA LEU A 267 13.38 -23.67 -6.78
C LEU A 267 13.05 -23.28 -5.34
N PRO A 268 12.43 -24.16 -4.53
CA PRO A 268 12.13 -23.87 -3.13
C PRO A 268 13.39 -23.50 -2.33
N LEU A 269 13.29 -22.47 -1.49
CA LEU A 269 14.36 -21.94 -0.65
C LEU A 269 14.10 -22.30 0.81
N ALA A 270 14.92 -23.19 1.36
CA ALA A 270 14.81 -23.67 2.73
C ALA A 270 15.01 -22.55 3.78
N THR A 271 15.78 -21.53 3.43
CA THR A 271 16.01 -20.35 4.29
C THR A 271 14.69 -19.59 4.56
N LEU A 272 13.90 -19.33 3.53
CA LEU A 272 12.64 -18.58 3.66
C LEU A 272 11.54 -19.42 4.33
N GLU A 273 11.56 -20.74 4.12
CA GLU A 273 10.66 -21.66 4.83
C GLU A 273 10.98 -21.69 6.33
N ALA A 274 12.28 -21.71 6.68
CA ALA A 274 12.73 -21.65 8.08
C ALA A 274 12.41 -20.31 8.77
N GLU A 275 12.26 -19.21 8.01
CA GLU A 275 11.79 -17.91 8.51
C GLU A 275 10.27 -17.88 8.75
N GLY A 276 9.55 -18.97 8.48
CA GLY A 276 8.12 -19.09 8.70
C GLY A 276 7.24 -18.40 7.63
N LEU A 277 7.79 -18.13 6.44
CA LEU A 277 6.98 -17.62 5.32
C LEU A 277 6.09 -18.71 4.75
N SER A 278 4.83 -18.38 4.48
CA SER A 278 3.92 -19.27 3.77
C SER A 278 4.27 -19.34 2.28
N THR A 279 4.02 -20.48 1.65
CA THR A 279 4.37 -20.74 0.25
C THR A 279 3.13 -20.92 -0.62
N ARG A 280 3.20 -20.43 -1.88
CA ARG A 280 2.23 -20.73 -2.94
C ARG A 280 2.99 -21.30 -4.14
N ALA A 281 2.69 -22.54 -4.51
CA ALA A 281 3.27 -23.19 -5.68
C ALA A 281 2.55 -22.77 -6.97
N TYR A 282 3.30 -22.74 -8.07
CA TYR A 282 2.79 -22.41 -9.40
C TYR A 282 3.29 -23.43 -10.43
N ASP A 283 2.47 -23.70 -11.46
CA ASP A 283 2.84 -24.59 -12.55
C ASP A 283 3.76 -23.94 -13.57
N SER A 284 3.81 -22.60 -13.60
CA SER A 284 4.58 -21.83 -14.56
C SER A 284 5.25 -20.63 -13.88
N MET A 285 6.47 -20.34 -14.33
CA MET A 285 7.21 -19.16 -13.84
C MET A 285 6.57 -17.86 -14.30
N SER A 286 6.00 -17.82 -15.50
CA SER A 286 5.27 -16.65 -16.01
C SER A 286 4.04 -16.35 -15.18
N GLU A 287 3.26 -17.35 -14.80
CA GLU A 287 2.07 -17.17 -13.97
C GLU A 287 2.43 -16.67 -12.56
N LEU A 288 3.50 -17.24 -11.98
CA LEU A 288 4.03 -16.77 -10.71
C LEU A 288 4.43 -15.29 -10.80
N LEU A 289 5.21 -14.90 -11.81
CA LEU A 289 5.66 -13.51 -11.97
C LEU A 289 4.49 -12.56 -12.19
N TYR A 290 3.52 -12.95 -13.03
CA TYR A 290 2.31 -12.16 -13.25
C TYR A 290 1.56 -11.94 -11.92
N SER A 291 1.33 -13.00 -11.16
CA SER A 291 0.65 -12.94 -9.86
C SER A 291 1.42 -12.09 -8.84
N TYR A 292 2.72 -12.32 -8.72
CA TYR A 292 3.58 -11.61 -7.79
C TYR A 292 3.57 -10.09 -8.03
N TYR A 293 3.78 -9.67 -9.28
CA TYR A 293 3.84 -8.25 -9.62
C TYR A 293 2.46 -7.59 -9.62
N SER A 294 1.40 -8.31 -9.99
CA SER A 294 0.02 -7.82 -9.91
C SER A 294 -0.38 -7.54 -8.46
N LEU A 295 -0.14 -8.48 -7.56
CA LEU A 295 -0.44 -8.32 -6.13
C LEU A 295 0.37 -7.18 -5.50
N ARG A 296 1.66 -7.05 -5.84
CA ARG A 296 2.48 -5.93 -5.37
C ARG A 296 2.03 -4.58 -5.91
N ALA A 297 1.66 -4.51 -7.19
CA ALA A 297 1.15 -3.28 -7.80
C ALA A 297 -0.19 -2.86 -7.17
N GLU A 298 -1.08 -3.82 -6.90
CA GLU A 298 -2.35 -3.59 -6.22
C GLU A 298 -2.12 -3.08 -4.78
N SER A 299 -1.27 -3.78 -4.02
CA SER A 299 -0.90 -3.36 -2.65
C SER A 299 -0.25 -1.97 -2.62
N ALA A 300 0.66 -1.67 -3.56
CA ALA A 300 1.29 -0.36 -3.64
C ALA A 300 0.25 0.74 -3.96
N ARG A 301 -0.68 0.48 -4.88
CA ARG A 301 -1.77 1.38 -5.24
C ARG A 301 -2.71 1.63 -4.06
N MET A 302 -3.06 0.55 -3.33
CA MET A 302 -3.84 0.63 -2.10
C MET A 302 -3.16 1.51 -1.05
N ARG A 303 -1.88 1.27 -0.78
CA ARG A 303 -1.10 2.07 0.18
C ARG A 303 -1.05 3.53 -0.22
N GLN A 304 -0.82 3.84 -1.51
CA GLN A 304 -0.77 5.22 -2.00
C GLN A 304 -2.12 5.91 -1.84
N LYS A 305 -3.22 5.28 -2.31
CA LYS A 305 -4.58 5.85 -2.18
C LYS A 305 -4.98 6.06 -0.72
N SER A 306 -4.67 5.07 0.15
CA SER A 306 -4.92 5.18 1.59
C SER A 306 -4.10 6.31 2.22
N ALA A 307 -2.81 6.43 1.88
CA ALA A 307 -1.95 7.50 2.38
C ALA A 307 -2.44 8.89 1.99
N ASP A 308 -2.87 9.09 0.74
CA ASP A 308 -3.41 10.36 0.25
C ASP A 308 -4.69 10.76 1.00
N LEU A 309 -5.61 9.80 1.20
CA LEU A 309 -6.85 10.04 1.96
C LEU A 309 -6.55 10.30 3.44
N ARG A 310 -5.67 9.54 4.07
CA ARG A 310 -5.24 9.75 5.46
C ARG A 310 -4.67 11.14 5.66
N ARG A 311 -3.74 11.56 4.78
CA ARG A 311 -3.14 12.90 4.85
C ARG A 311 -4.20 13.99 4.74
N LEU A 312 -5.16 13.83 3.85
CA LEU A 312 -6.26 14.79 3.68
C LEU A 312 -7.12 14.87 4.95
N VAL A 313 -7.58 13.72 5.47
CA VAL A 313 -8.42 13.66 6.68
C VAL A 313 -7.67 14.22 7.89
N GLN A 314 -6.39 13.87 8.05
CA GLN A 314 -5.54 14.39 9.13
C GLN A 314 -5.44 15.92 9.09
N ASN A 315 -5.23 16.50 7.92
CA ASN A 315 -5.17 17.97 7.76
C ASN A 315 -6.49 18.64 8.16
N HIS A 316 -7.64 18.06 7.79
CA HIS A 316 -8.95 18.57 8.20
C HIS A 316 -9.17 18.44 9.70
N LEU A 317 -8.80 17.29 10.28
CA LEU A 317 -8.91 17.03 11.72
C LEU A 317 -8.09 18.04 12.53
N GLU A 318 -6.84 18.28 12.16
CA GLU A 318 -5.97 19.27 12.84
C GLU A 318 -6.54 20.70 12.72
N ARG A 319 -7.11 21.05 11.56
CA ARG A 319 -7.77 22.35 11.37
C ARG A 319 -8.98 22.48 12.29
N SER A 320 -9.80 21.45 12.39
CA SER A 320 -10.99 21.43 13.26
C SER A 320 -10.59 21.53 14.73
N GLN A 321 -9.55 20.81 15.18
CA GLN A 321 -9.00 20.88 16.53
C GLN A 321 -8.50 22.29 16.90
N ARG A 322 -7.77 22.94 16.00
CA ARG A 322 -7.33 24.34 16.20
C ARG A 322 -8.53 25.29 16.30
N LYS A 323 -9.58 25.08 15.47
CA LYS A 323 -10.81 25.85 15.52
C LYS A 323 -11.50 25.66 16.88
N ARG A 324 -11.61 24.43 17.38
CA ARG A 324 -12.19 24.10 18.68
C ARG A 324 -11.48 24.83 19.83
N ILE A 325 -10.16 24.76 19.91
CA ILE A 325 -9.37 25.43 20.94
C ILE A 325 -9.66 26.95 20.96
N LEU A 326 -9.75 27.57 19.76
CA LEU A 326 -10.06 28.98 19.65
C LEU A 326 -11.47 29.29 20.12
N GLN A 327 -12.46 28.47 19.76
CA GLN A 327 -13.86 28.59 20.18
C GLN A 327 -14.03 28.41 21.69
N GLU A 328 -13.36 27.43 22.31
CA GLU A 328 -13.35 27.22 23.75
C GLU A 328 -12.77 28.43 24.48
N LYS A 329 -11.69 29.03 23.99
CA LYS A 329 -11.12 30.25 24.53
C LYS A 329 -12.11 31.43 24.42
N GLN A 330 -12.77 31.60 23.28
CA GLN A 330 -13.76 32.66 23.08
C GLN A 330 -14.97 32.47 24.00
N LEU A 331 -15.39 31.22 24.22
CA LEU A 331 -16.49 30.88 25.13
C LEU A 331 -16.11 31.22 26.58
N ALA A 332 -14.90 30.83 27.02
CA ALA A 332 -14.38 31.18 28.36
C ALA A 332 -14.29 32.70 28.58
N ASP A 333 -13.85 33.44 27.56
CA ASP A 333 -13.80 34.90 27.64
C ASP A 333 -15.21 35.52 27.69
N SER A 334 -16.20 34.90 27.04
CA SER A 334 -17.59 35.39 27.09
C SER A 334 -18.27 35.20 28.45
N GLN A 335 -17.78 34.26 29.28
CA GLN A 335 -18.28 34.08 30.66
C GLN A 335 -18.01 35.31 31.55
N LYS A 336 -17.05 36.18 31.19
CA LYS A 336 -16.78 37.46 31.88
C LYS A 336 -17.89 38.50 31.70
N LYS A 337 -18.95 38.17 30.94
CA LYS A 337 -20.05 39.12 30.63
C LYS A 337 -20.74 39.64 31.87
N GLU A 338 -20.94 38.82 32.90
CA GLU A 338 -21.62 39.20 34.14
C GLU A 338 -20.92 40.38 34.85
N LYS A 339 -19.60 40.44 34.81
CA LYS A 339 -18.84 41.58 35.32
C LYS A 339 -19.27 42.89 34.68
N TYR A 340 -19.52 42.90 33.38
CA TYR A 340 -19.93 44.12 32.65
C TYR A 340 -21.37 44.49 32.93
N ARG A 341 -22.26 43.53 33.16
CA ARG A 341 -23.60 43.78 33.62
C ARG A 341 -23.58 44.47 34.99
N VAL A 342 -22.84 43.89 35.95
CA VAL A 342 -22.68 44.48 37.29
C VAL A 342 -22.11 45.88 37.23
N TYR A 343 -21.11 46.14 36.42
CA TYR A 343 -20.57 47.50 36.23
C TYR A 343 -21.59 48.46 35.69
N GLY A 344 -22.39 48.08 34.70
CA GLY A 344 -23.47 48.88 34.14
C GLY A 344 -24.55 49.21 35.16
N ASP A 345 -25.04 48.17 35.90
CA ASP A 345 -26.05 48.32 36.93
C ASP A 345 -25.61 49.25 38.07
N LEU A 346 -24.38 49.06 38.57
CA LEU A 346 -23.84 49.89 39.66
C LEU A 346 -23.64 51.34 39.20
N LEU A 347 -23.13 51.58 37.99
CA LEU A 347 -23.00 52.93 37.44
C LEU A 347 -24.35 53.63 37.24
N ASN A 348 -25.40 52.93 36.84
CA ASN A 348 -26.74 53.50 36.75
C ASN A 348 -27.29 53.86 38.14
N THR A 349 -27.06 53.01 39.14
CA THR A 349 -27.56 53.20 40.48
C THR A 349 -26.85 54.37 41.20
N TYR A 350 -25.54 54.48 41.04
CA TYR A 350 -24.71 55.44 41.74
C TYR A 350 -24.23 56.60 40.82
N ALA A 351 -24.90 56.82 39.66
CA ALA A 351 -24.51 57.82 38.67
C ALA A 351 -24.30 59.24 39.24
N PHE A 352 -25.11 59.62 40.25
CA PHE A 352 -25.06 60.92 40.91
C PHE A 352 -23.85 61.11 41.84
N GLN A 353 -23.17 60.03 42.20
CA GLN A 353 -21.97 60.06 43.06
C GLN A 353 -20.66 60.09 42.25
N VAL A 354 -20.73 59.88 40.94
CA VAL A 354 -19.52 59.79 40.08
C VAL A 354 -19.05 61.20 39.74
N PRO A 355 -17.80 61.58 40.12
CA PRO A 355 -17.24 62.88 39.78
C PRO A 355 -17.06 63.04 38.26
N PRO A 356 -17.32 64.22 37.68
CA PRO A 356 -17.02 64.47 36.27
C PRO A 356 -15.53 64.28 35.95
N GLY A 357 -15.25 63.54 34.84
CA GLY A 357 -13.86 63.26 34.39
C GLY A 357 -13.11 62.24 35.20
N ALA A 358 -13.74 61.48 36.09
CA ALA A 358 -13.12 60.40 36.85
C ALA A 358 -12.67 59.24 35.92
N ASP A 359 -11.52 58.60 36.24
CA ASP A 359 -11.01 57.44 35.52
C ASP A 359 -11.48 56.10 36.14
N SER A 360 -12.02 56.16 37.32
CA SER A 360 -12.60 55.04 38.03
C SER A 360 -13.57 55.48 39.09
N PHE A 361 -14.49 54.63 39.48
CA PHE A 361 -15.43 54.82 40.57
C PHE A 361 -15.49 53.57 41.44
N VAL A 362 -15.54 53.76 42.78
CA VAL A 362 -15.73 52.66 43.75
C VAL A 362 -17.17 52.66 44.20
N ALA A 363 -17.92 51.64 43.81
CA ALA A 363 -19.32 51.44 44.16
C ALA A 363 -19.47 50.29 45.17
N GLU A 364 -20.49 50.39 46.04
CA GLU A 364 -20.90 49.23 46.86
C GLU A 364 -21.62 48.21 45.97
N ASN A 365 -21.06 46.99 45.91
CA ASN A 365 -21.59 45.93 45.04
C ASN A 365 -22.74 45.18 45.75
N PHE A 366 -23.96 45.58 45.49
CA PHE A 366 -25.13 44.93 46.05
C PHE A 366 -25.37 43.48 45.56
N TYR A 367 -24.57 42.98 44.60
CA TYR A 367 -24.55 41.61 44.16
C TYR A 367 -23.56 40.71 44.95
N ASP A 368 -22.67 41.36 45.80
CA ASP A 368 -21.64 40.68 46.62
C ASP A 368 -21.53 41.37 47.97
N ASP A 369 -22.55 41.26 48.79
CA ASP A 369 -22.60 41.72 50.18
C ASP A 369 -22.12 43.18 50.39
N ASN A 370 -22.39 44.05 49.43
CA ASN A 370 -21.95 45.47 49.41
C ASN A 370 -20.45 45.67 49.49
N LYS A 371 -19.65 44.69 49.09
CA LYS A 371 -18.19 44.86 49.02
C LYS A 371 -17.81 45.95 48.01
N PRO A 372 -16.79 46.78 48.31
CA PRO A 372 -16.36 47.83 47.44
C PRO A 372 -15.80 47.26 46.12
N LEU A 373 -16.36 47.71 44.97
CA LEU A 373 -15.96 47.26 43.62
C LEU A 373 -15.49 48.48 42.84
N ARG A 374 -14.23 48.47 42.39
CA ARG A 374 -13.67 49.51 41.52
C ARG A 374 -14.07 49.29 40.07
N ILE A 375 -14.76 50.26 39.50
CA ILE A 375 -15.25 50.27 38.11
C ILE A 375 -14.39 51.24 37.31
N PRO A 376 -13.65 50.84 36.29
CA PRO A 376 -12.91 51.69 35.38
C PRO A 376 -13.87 52.57 34.55
N LEU A 377 -13.55 53.82 34.36
CA LEU A 377 -14.34 54.78 33.59
C LEU A 377 -13.55 55.40 32.45
N ASP A 378 -14.20 55.76 31.39
CA ASP A 378 -13.69 56.60 30.33
C ASP A 378 -13.97 58.08 30.70
N LYS A 379 -12.93 58.87 30.90
CA LYS A 379 -12.96 60.27 31.37
C LYS A 379 -13.77 61.18 30.45
N ASN A 380 -13.87 60.80 29.16
CA ASN A 380 -14.53 61.60 28.14
C ASN A 380 -16.02 61.32 28.04
N LEU A 381 -16.52 60.31 28.80
CA LEU A 381 -17.93 59.88 28.79
C LEU A 381 -18.59 60.21 30.12
N THR A 382 -19.86 60.54 30.06
CA THR A 382 -20.73 60.70 31.25
C THR A 382 -20.91 59.32 31.95
N PRO A 383 -21.31 59.30 33.23
CA PRO A 383 -21.62 58.03 33.92
C PRO A 383 -22.63 57.18 33.19
N ALA A 384 -23.66 57.74 32.59
CA ALA A 384 -24.67 57.06 31.80
C ALA A 384 -24.10 56.47 30.50
N GLU A 385 -23.21 57.18 29.83
CA GLU A 385 -22.52 56.68 28.61
C GLU A 385 -21.56 55.55 28.95
N ASN A 386 -20.82 55.65 30.07
CA ASN A 386 -19.99 54.55 30.57
C ASN A 386 -20.85 53.31 30.91
N ALA A 387 -21.99 53.47 31.58
CA ALA A 387 -22.93 52.37 31.85
C ALA A 387 -23.42 51.72 30.55
N LYS A 388 -23.82 52.54 29.57
CA LYS A 388 -24.25 52.06 28.23
C LYS A 388 -23.12 51.27 27.55
N LYS A 389 -21.86 51.77 27.60
CA LYS A 389 -20.71 51.06 27.04
C LYS A 389 -20.49 49.67 27.67
N TYR A 390 -20.73 49.53 28.96
CA TYR A 390 -20.68 48.25 29.67
C TYR A 390 -21.84 47.33 29.29
N PHE A 391 -23.05 47.85 29.17
CA PHE A 391 -24.21 47.05 28.68
C PHE A 391 -24.06 46.60 27.23
N ASP A 392 -23.54 47.45 26.36
CA ASP A 392 -23.22 47.09 24.99
C ASP A 392 -22.21 45.93 24.93
N ARG A 393 -21.17 46.01 25.81
CA ARG A 393 -20.18 44.93 25.94
C ARG A 393 -20.79 43.64 26.50
N TYR A 394 -21.65 43.72 27.50
CA TYR A 394 -22.43 42.60 28.01
C TYR A 394 -23.26 41.94 26.90
N ALA A 395 -24.06 42.73 26.17
CA ALA A 395 -24.90 42.25 25.09
C ALA A 395 -24.09 41.61 23.95
N LYS A 396 -22.94 42.18 23.63
CA LYS A 396 -22.02 41.58 22.64
C LYS A 396 -21.49 40.21 23.09
N LEU A 397 -21.00 40.09 24.34
CA LEU A 397 -20.49 38.86 24.88
C LEU A 397 -21.58 37.78 25.00
N LYS A 398 -22.83 38.17 25.40
CA LYS A 398 -23.96 37.24 25.47
C LYS A 398 -24.31 36.67 24.08
N ARG A 399 -24.32 37.50 23.03
CA ARG A 399 -24.51 37.02 21.65
C ARG A 399 -23.39 36.13 21.18
N THR A 400 -22.12 36.47 21.51
CA THR A 400 -20.94 35.66 21.21
C THR A 400 -21.02 34.29 21.87
N GLU A 401 -21.42 34.21 23.15
CA GLU A 401 -21.56 32.95 23.88
C GLU A 401 -22.52 32.00 23.19
N LEU A 402 -23.70 32.49 22.80
CA LEU A 402 -24.70 31.67 22.10
C LEU A 402 -24.21 31.19 20.71
N ALA A 403 -23.64 32.11 19.92
CA ALA A 403 -23.16 31.77 18.59
C ALA A 403 -21.95 30.82 18.62
N VAL A 404 -20.97 31.09 19.51
CA VAL A 404 -19.78 30.24 19.64
C VAL A 404 -20.15 28.87 20.23
N GLY A 405 -21.10 28.82 21.18
CA GLY A 405 -21.56 27.54 21.75
C GLY A 405 -22.13 26.63 20.67
N GLN A 406 -23.03 27.15 19.81
CA GLN A 406 -23.60 26.36 18.71
C GLN A 406 -22.55 25.92 17.67
N GLU A 407 -21.59 26.80 17.36
CA GLU A 407 -20.51 26.45 16.43
C GLU A 407 -19.50 25.45 17.04
N LEU A 408 -19.28 25.50 18.35
CA LEU A 408 -18.43 24.55 19.07
C LEU A 408 -19.02 23.13 19.00
N GLU A 409 -20.34 22.97 19.21
CA GLU A 409 -21.01 21.68 19.07
C GLU A 409 -20.80 21.06 17.68
N LYS A 410 -20.95 21.87 16.62
CA LYS A 410 -20.70 21.42 15.24
C LYS A 410 -19.24 21.02 15.03
N THR A 411 -18.31 21.80 15.59
CA THR A 411 -16.87 21.51 15.48
C THR A 411 -16.49 20.21 16.19
N VAL A 412 -17.06 19.93 17.36
CA VAL A 412 -16.87 18.68 18.09
C VAL A 412 -17.42 17.48 17.29
N GLN A 413 -18.59 17.62 16.67
CA GLN A 413 -19.16 16.59 15.80
C GLN A 413 -18.29 16.34 14.56
N GLU A 414 -17.76 17.40 13.95
CA GLU A 414 -16.83 17.31 12.82
C GLU A 414 -15.54 16.57 13.21
N GLU A 415 -14.95 16.87 14.36
CA GLU A 415 -13.77 16.17 14.87
C GLU A 415 -14.03 14.69 15.11
N ALA A 416 -15.16 14.35 15.73
CA ALA A 416 -15.56 12.97 15.97
C ALA A 416 -15.74 12.22 14.65
N HIS A 417 -16.39 12.83 13.66
CA HIS A 417 -16.57 12.25 12.33
C HIS A 417 -15.22 12.04 11.61
N LEU A 418 -14.36 13.05 11.55
CA LEU A 418 -13.04 12.93 10.92
C LEU A 418 -12.17 11.87 11.61
N SER A 419 -12.26 11.76 12.94
CA SER A 419 -11.54 10.73 13.70
C SER A 419 -12.06 9.32 13.39
N SER A 420 -13.38 9.13 13.23
CA SER A 420 -13.96 7.84 12.83
C SER A 420 -13.55 7.44 11.41
N VAL A 421 -13.54 8.40 10.47
CA VAL A 421 -13.06 8.16 9.09
C VAL A 421 -11.56 7.79 9.08
N LEU A 422 -10.75 8.42 9.93
CA LEU A 422 -9.32 8.08 10.03
C LEU A 422 -9.14 6.63 10.51
N THR A 423 -9.89 6.21 11.52
CA THR A 423 -9.89 4.82 12.00
C THR A 423 -10.37 3.85 10.90
N ALA A 424 -11.42 4.19 10.15
CA ALA A 424 -11.88 3.38 9.01
C ALA A 424 -10.80 3.23 7.93
N LEU A 425 -10.02 4.29 7.64
CA LEU A 425 -8.88 4.25 6.72
C LEU A 425 -7.73 3.35 7.21
N GLU A 426 -7.55 3.24 8.52
CA GLU A 426 -6.56 2.33 9.12
C GLU A 426 -6.98 0.87 9.04
N LEU A 427 -8.28 0.61 9.09
CA LEU A 427 -8.89 -0.72 9.03
C LEU A 427 -9.18 -1.19 7.59
N ALA A 428 -9.12 -0.31 6.59
CA ALA A 428 -9.41 -0.63 5.20
C ALA A 428 -8.39 -1.60 4.62
N THR A 429 -8.84 -2.74 4.11
CA THR A 429 -8.03 -3.80 3.51
C THR A 429 -8.22 -3.90 2.00
N GLU A 430 -9.35 -3.43 1.46
CA GLU A 430 -9.72 -3.52 0.06
C GLU A 430 -9.90 -2.16 -0.61
N GLU A 431 -9.75 -2.11 -1.94
CA GLU A 431 -10.00 -0.88 -2.72
C GLU A 431 -11.47 -0.43 -2.64
N SER A 432 -12.39 -1.37 -2.50
CA SER A 432 -13.81 -1.14 -2.25
C SER A 432 -14.07 -0.36 -0.95
N ASP A 433 -13.30 -0.67 0.11
CA ASP A 433 -13.39 0.05 1.39
C ASP A 433 -12.98 1.51 1.23
N LEU A 434 -11.85 1.76 0.54
CA LEU A 434 -11.37 3.11 0.26
C LEU A 434 -12.34 3.90 -0.63
N ALA A 435 -13.03 3.23 -1.56
CA ALA A 435 -14.02 3.86 -2.41
C ALA A 435 -15.24 4.33 -1.61
N GLU A 436 -15.77 3.51 -0.68
CA GLU A 436 -16.88 3.88 0.20
C GLU A 436 -16.50 5.04 1.14
N ILE A 437 -15.30 4.98 1.76
CA ILE A 437 -14.80 6.07 2.60
C ILE A 437 -14.65 7.37 1.78
N ARG A 438 -14.19 7.28 0.54
CA ARG A 438 -14.09 8.44 -0.34
C ARG A 438 -15.47 9.01 -0.70
N GLU A 439 -16.48 8.17 -0.91
CA GLU A 439 -17.86 8.64 -1.12
C GLU A 439 -18.40 9.37 0.12
N GLU A 440 -18.12 8.87 1.32
CA GLU A 440 -18.46 9.54 2.57
C GLU A 440 -17.80 10.91 2.66
N LEU A 441 -16.48 11.00 2.43
CA LEU A 441 -15.75 12.27 2.40
C LEU A 441 -16.28 13.24 1.33
N ALA A 442 -16.78 12.74 0.20
CA ALA A 442 -17.38 13.55 -0.85
C ALA A 442 -18.78 14.05 -0.46
N ALA A 443 -19.57 13.25 0.27
CA ALA A 443 -20.88 13.66 0.79
C ALA A 443 -20.74 14.80 1.80
N PHE A 444 -19.69 14.81 2.60
CA PHE A 444 -19.37 15.88 3.56
C PHE A 444 -18.46 16.99 2.98
N GLN A 445 -18.25 17.01 1.66
CA GLN A 445 -17.52 18.03 0.91
C GLN A 445 -16.02 18.16 1.24
N TYR A 446 -15.41 17.17 1.86
CA TYR A 446 -13.96 17.14 2.11
C TYR A 446 -13.16 16.81 0.83
N VAL A 447 -13.77 16.09 -0.12
CA VAL A 447 -13.20 15.80 -1.44
C VAL A 447 -14.18 16.12 -2.55
N LYS A 448 -13.67 16.43 -3.75
CA LYS A 448 -14.51 16.61 -4.93
C LYS A 448 -15.09 15.26 -5.36
N ARG A 449 -16.39 15.23 -5.66
CA ARG A 449 -17.05 14.05 -6.24
C ARG A 449 -16.41 13.73 -7.60
N GLN A 450 -15.98 12.49 -7.80
CA GLN A 450 -15.49 12.05 -9.11
C GLN A 450 -16.67 12.08 -10.10
N ARG A 451 -16.50 12.82 -11.21
CA ARG A 451 -17.46 12.78 -12.30
C ARG A 451 -17.29 11.46 -13.05
N SER A 452 -18.33 10.65 -13.09
CA SER A 452 -18.36 9.48 -13.99
C SER A 452 -18.21 9.95 -15.44
N PRO A 453 -17.45 9.21 -16.28
CA PRO A 453 -17.41 9.48 -17.71
C PRO A 453 -18.84 9.50 -18.27
N LYS A 454 -19.14 10.49 -19.13
CA LYS A 454 -20.46 10.62 -19.75
C LYS A 454 -20.90 9.28 -20.38
N GLY A 455 -22.02 8.71 -19.90
CA GLY A 455 -22.66 7.54 -20.49
C GLY A 455 -22.53 6.22 -19.73
N LYS A 456 -21.74 6.10 -18.67
CA LYS A 456 -21.74 4.90 -17.82
C LYS A 456 -22.37 5.23 -16.46
N ARG A 457 -23.42 4.49 -16.08
CA ARG A 457 -23.90 4.49 -14.69
C ARG A 457 -22.72 4.04 -13.81
N PRO A 458 -22.40 4.76 -12.71
CA PRO A 458 -21.35 4.32 -11.80
C PRO A 458 -21.70 2.91 -11.34
N GLN A 459 -20.82 1.96 -11.59
CA GLN A 459 -20.89 0.65 -10.97
C GLN A 459 -20.75 0.89 -9.46
N LYS A 460 -21.78 0.55 -8.69
CA LYS A 460 -21.77 0.67 -7.24
C LYS A 460 -20.74 -0.35 -6.74
N ILE A 461 -19.53 0.10 -6.47
CA ILE A 461 -18.53 -0.71 -5.78
C ILE A 461 -19.08 -0.93 -4.38
N GLN A 462 -19.46 -2.14 -4.04
CA GLN A 462 -20.04 -2.48 -2.76
C GLN A 462 -18.99 -3.24 -1.95
N SER A 463 -18.51 -2.63 -0.89
CA SER A 463 -17.79 -3.32 0.17
C SER A 463 -18.80 -4.03 1.08
N HIS A 464 -18.41 -5.13 1.68
CA HIS A 464 -19.26 -5.88 2.60
C HIS A 464 -18.67 -5.83 4.00
N PRO A 465 -19.50 -5.81 5.05
CA PRO A 465 -19.06 -5.97 6.43
C PRO A 465 -18.28 -7.27 6.60
N LEU A 466 -17.35 -7.30 7.56
CA LEU A 466 -16.69 -8.53 7.92
C LEU A 466 -17.69 -9.47 8.59
N HIS A 467 -17.57 -10.75 8.31
CA HIS A 467 -18.41 -11.80 8.88
C HIS A 467 -17.54 -12.81 9.62
N PHE A 468 -17.83 -13.02 10.86
CA PHE A 468 -17.21 -14.01 11.73
C PHE A 468 -18.27 -14.96 12.28
N ARG A 469 -17.84 -16.09 12.76
CA ARG A 469 -18.71 -17.03 13.45
C ARG A 469 -18.12 -17.33 14.83
N SER A 470 -18.89 -17.10 15.87
CA SER A 470 -18.45 -17.38 17.25
C SER A 470 -18.18 -18.87 17.45
N SER A 471 -17.40 -19.20 18.47
CA SER A 471 -17.15 -20.60 18.88
C SER A 471 -18.44 -21.38 19.19
N ASP A 472 -19.52 -20.68 19.56
CA ASP A 472 -20.84 -21.24 19.84
C ASP A 472 -21.77 -21.21 18.61
N GLY A 473 -21.26 -20.80 17.43
CA GLY A 473 -21.96 -20.87 16.15
C GLY A 473 -22.85 -19.66 15.82
N PHE A 474 -22.78 -18.56 16.55
CA PHE A 474 -23.50 -17.32 16.24
C PHE A 474 -22.77 -16.49 15.17
N ASP A 475 -23.54 -15.87 14.29
CA ASP A 475 -22.99 -14.97 13.29
C ASP A 475 -22.68 -13.59 13.88
N ILE A 476 -21.46 -13.10 13.66
CA ILE A 476 -20.97 -11.80 14.10
C ILE A 476 -20.57 -10.97 12.88
N TYR A 477 -21.14 -9.77 12.79
CA TYR A 477 -20.84 -8.82 11.70
C TYR A 477 -20.12 -7.60 12.25
N VAL A 478 -19.09 -7.15 11.54
CA VAL A 478 -18.25 -6.00 11.90
C VAL A 478 -18.25 -4.99 10.75
N GLY A 479 -18.64 -3.74 11.02
CA GLY A 479 -18.66 -2.68 10.03
C GLY A 479 -17.26 -2.08 9.83
N LYS A 480 -16.84 -1.93 8.58
CA LYS A 480 -15.52 -1.40 8.20
C LYS A 480 -15.47 0.14 8.08
N ASN A 481 -16.63 0.79 7.98
CA ASN A 481 -16.78 2.24 7.87
C ASN A 481 -18.12 2.71 8.44
N ASN A 482 -18.33 4.03 8.49
CA ASN A 482 -19.53 4.61 9.09
C ASN A 482 -20.83 4.24 8.37
N TYR A 483 -20.83 4.08 7.04
CA TYR A 483 -22.02 3.63 6.30
C TYR A 483 -22.38 2.19 6.64
N GLN A 484 -21.40 1.29 6.72
CA GLN A 484 -21.62 -0.09 7.13
C GLN A 484 -22.03 -0.20 8.59
N ASN A 485 -21.45 0.61 9.49
CA ASN A 485 -21.88 0.71 10.89
C ASN A 485 -23.37 1.07 10.99
N GLU A 486 -23.81 2.06 10.21
CA GLU A 486 -25.21 2.47 10.16
C GLU A 486 -26.10 1.37 9.57
N GLU A 487 -25.68 0.76 8.46
CA GLU A 487 -26.43 -0.30 7.80
C GLU A 487 -26.59 -1.53 8.69
N LEU A 488 -25.50 -2.00 9.31
CA LEU A 488 -25.51 -3.11 10.25
C LEU A 488 -26.47 -2.85 11.42
N THR A 489 -26.38 -1.67 12.02
CA THR A 489 -27.16 -1.34 13.21
C THR A 489 -28.64 -1.15 12.91
N PHE A 490 -29.01 -0.50 11.79
CA PHE A 490 -30.39 -0.05 11.58
C PHE A 490 -31.14 -0.82 10.49
N LYS A 491 -30.44 -1.61 9.62
CA LYS A 491 -31.10 -2.37 8.56
C LYS A 491 -30.90 -3.88 8.71
N VAL A 492 -29.70 -4.33 9.16
CA VAL A 492 -29.36 -5.76 9.27
C VAL A 492 -29.73 -6.32 10.64
N ALA A 493 -29.42 -5.59 11.71
CA ALA A 493 -29.70 -6.04 13.06
C ALA A 493 -31.19 -5.95 13.42
N SER A 494 -31.73 -7.02 14.00
CA SER A 494 -33.05 -7.06 14.63
C SER A 494 -33.01 -6.43 16.05
N GLY A 495 -34.15 -6.12 16.63
CA GLY A 495 -34.22 -5.52 17.97
C GLY A 495 -33.65 -6.36 19.10
N SER A 496 -33.64 -7.69 18.94
CA SER A 496 -33.11 -8.67 19.92
C SER A 496 -31.63 -8.97 19.74
N ASP A 497 -31.02 -8.56 18.62
CA ASP A 497 -29.58 -8.76 18.39
C ASP A 497 -28.75 -7.86 19.30
N TRP A 498 -27.51 -8.23 19.55
CA TRP A 498 -26.60 -7.49 20.41
C TRP A 498 -25.66 -6.61 19.61
N TRP A 499 -25.49 -5.38 20.09
CA TRP A 499 -24.61 -4.35 19.53
C TRP A 499 -23.47 -4.07 20.49
N PHE A 500 -22.24 -3.99 19.96
CA PHE A 500 -21.00 -3.72 20.71
C PHE A 500 -20.25 -2.58 20.04
N HIS A 501 -19.58 -1.74 20.86
CA HIS A 501 -18.74 -0.65 20.38
C HIS A 501 -17.72 -0.23 21.44
N ALA A 502 -16.54 0.22 21.02
CA ALA A 502 -15.52 0.76 21.90
C ALA A 502 -15.97 2.07 22.55
N LYS A 503 -15.96 2.13 23.87
CA LYS A 503 -16.47 3.26 24.64
C LYS A 503 -15.65 4.51 24.46
N GLY A 504 -16.30 5.62 24.10
CA GLY A 504 -15.69 6.94 24.02
C GLY A 504 -14.64 7.12 22.93
N MET A 505 -14.51 6.18 21.99
CA MET A 505 -13.53 6.25 20.89
C MET A 505 -14.10 5.75 19.58
N PRO A 506 -13.55 6.15 18.42
CA PRO A 506 -13.95 5.63 17.11
C PRO A 506 -13.69 4.14 16.98
N GLY A 507 -14.64 3.42 16.37
CA GLY A 507 -14.56 1.98 16.16
C GLY A 507 -15.68 1.43 15.31
N ALA A 508 -15.61 0.12 15.05
CA ALA A 508 -16.64 -0.62 14.35
C ALA A 508 -17.88 -0.85 15.21
N HIS A 509 -19.06 -0.86 14.58
CA HIS A 509 -20.22 -1.49 15.18
C HIS A 509 -20.12 -3.00 14.96
N VAL A 510 -20.16 -3.76 16.04
CA VAL A 510 -20.18 -5.22 16.00
C VAL A 510 -21.57 -5.70 16.36
N ILE A 511 -22.17 -6.51 15.49
CA ILE A 511 -23.52 -7.06 15.67
C ILE A 511 -23.44 -8.57 15.81
N VAL A 512 -23.96 -9.09 16.90
CA VAL A 512 -24.18 -10.53 17.08
C VAL A 512 -25.64 -10.86 16.81
N LYS A 513 -25.86 -11.78 15.86
CA LYS A 513 -27.20 -12.26 15.49
C LYS A 513 -27.70 -13.27 16.50
N ALA A 514 -28.47 -12.81 17.47
CA ALA A 514 -29.02 -13.68 18.52
C ALA A 514 -30.15 -14.60 18.03
N ASN A 515 -30.88 -14.21 16.97
CA ASN A 515 -31.99 -14.96 16.40
C ASN A 515 -33.04 -15.43 17.44
N GLY A 516 -33.22 -14.62 18.52
CA GLY A 516 -34.13 -14.93 19.62
C GLY A 516 -33.59 -15.91 20.65
N GLN A 517 -32.33 -16.32 20.53
CA GLN A 517 -31.63 -17.18 21.49
C GLN A 517 -30.88 -16.34 22.52
N GLU A 518 -30.63 -16.91 23.68
CA GLU A 518 -29.74 -16.34 24.68
C GLU A 518 -28.28 -16.60 24.28
N LEU A 519 -27.43 -15.56 24.35
CA LEU A 519 -26.03 -15.68 23.99
C LEU A 519 -25.21 -16.18 25.18
N PRO A 520 -24.30 -17.16 24.98
CA PRO A 520 -23.33 -17.56 26.00
C PRO A 520 -22.31 -16.45 26.30
N ASP A 521 -21.79 -16.41 27.54
CA ASP A 521 -20.78 -15.42 27.97
C ASP A 521 -19.57 -15.36 27.02
N ARG A 522 -19.12 -16.52 26.54
CA ARG A 522 -18.02 -16.62 25.58
C ARG A 522 -18.29 -15.83 24.28
N CYS A 523 -19.51 -15.87 23.78
CA CYS A 523 -19.88 -15.12 22.58
C CYS A 523 -19.81 -13.60 22.81
N PHE A 524 -20.17 -13.12 24.05
CA PHE A 524 -19.97 -11.72 24.42
C PHE A 524 -18.49 -11.34 24.47
N GLU A 525 -17.63 -12.19 25.02
CA GLU A 525 -16.18 -11.97 25.08
C GLU A 525 -15.57 -11.90 23.67
N GLU A 526 -15.96 -12.81 22.79
CA GLU A 526 -15.49 -12.86 21.39
C GLU A 526 -15.93 -11.61 20.61
N ALA A 527 -17.19 -11.21 20.72
CA ALA A 527 -17.72 -10.01 20.07
C ALA A 527 -17.05 -8.73 20.61
N ALA A 528 -16.82 -8.66 21.92
CA ALA A 528 -16.12 -7.54 22.54
C ALA A 528 -14.64 -7.48 22.12
N ALA A 529 -13.97 -8.63 21.97
CA ALA A 529 -12.60 -8.69 21.48
C ALA A 529 -12.48 -8.17 20.04
N LEU A 530 -13.45 -8.51 19.18
CA LEU A 530 -13.54 -7.94 17.82
C LEU A 530 -13.82 -6.43 17.86
N ALA A 531 -14.76 -5.95 18.70
CA ALA A 531 -15.03 -4.52 18.82
C ALA A 531 -13.80 -3.74 19.31
N ALA A 532 -13.00 -4.31 20.19
CA ALA A 532 -11.74 -3.75 20.65
C ALA A 532 -10.71 -3.69 19.52
N TYR A 533 -10.55 -4.77 18.76
CA TYR A 533 -9.59 -4.84 17.65
C TYR A 533 -9.94 -3.89 16.50
N TYR A 534 -11.21 -3.79 16.14
CA TYR A 534 -11.69 -2.89 15.08
C TYR A 534 -12.03 -1.49 15.62
N SER A 535 -11.21 -0.99 16.54
CA SER A 535 -11.33 0.35 17.12
C SER A 535 -9.97 1.08 17.13
N LYS A 536 -10.01 2.36 17.47
CA LYS A 536 -8.79 3.15 17.73
C LYS A 536 -7.95 2.58 18.89
N GLY A 537 -8.52 1.74 19.72
CA GLY A 537 -7.86 1.10 20.88
C GLY A 537 -7.17 -0.22 20.56
N ARG A 538 -7.05 -0.63 19.30
CA ARG A 538 -6.52 -1.94 18.87
C ARG A 538 -5.13 -2.30 19.41
N ASP A 539 -4.30 -1.30 19.69
CA ASP A 539 -2.93 -1.49 20.19
C ASP A 539 -2.82 -1.36 21.72
N GLN A 540 -3.95 -1.23 22.42
CA GLN A 540 -4.01 -1.20 23.88
C GLN A 540 -4.10 -2.61 24.46
N ASP A 541 -3.63 -2.78 25.70
CA ASP A 541 -3.74 -4.08 26.39
C ASP A 541 -5.19 -4.51 26.59
N LYS A 542 -6.08 -3.56 26.92
CA LYS A 542 -7.52 -3.76 27.09
C LYS A 542 -8.28 -2.50 26.70
N VAL A 543 -9.45 -2.69 26.12
CA VAL A 543 -10.37 -1.62 25.70
C VAL A 543 -11.70 -1.83 26.41
N GLU A 544 -12.30 -0.76 26.93
CA GLU A 544 -13.66 -0.80 27.48
C GLU A 544 -14.66 -0.82 26.32
N ILE A 545 -15.53 -1.84 26.29
CA ILE A 545 -16.54 -2.07 25.25
C ILE A 545 -17.92 -1.93 25.87
N ASP A 546 -18.71 -1.02 25.33
CA ASP A 546 -20.13 -0.90 25.64
C ASP A 546 -20.92 -1.89 24.78
N TYR A 547 -21.89 -2.58 25.40
CA TYR A 547 -22.76 -3.50 24.70
C TYR A 547 -24.19 -3.45 25.22
N LEU A 548 -25.14 -3.65 24.33
CA LEU A 548 -26.57 -3.61 24.64
C LEU A 548 -27.38 -4.23 23.50
N GLN A 549 -28.66 -4.54 23.76
CA GLN A 549 -29.55 -4.97 22.69
C GLN A 549 -29.80 -3.82 21.71
N ARG A 550 -29.77 -4.14 20.40
CA ARG A 550 -29.92 -3.15 19.32
C ARG A 550 -31.16 -2.25 19.46
N ARG A 551 -32.29 -2.74 20.01
CA ARG A 551 -33.51 -1.92 20.25
C ARG A 551 -33.28 -0.67 21.10
N ASN A 552 -32.24 -0.66 21.92
CA ASN A 552 -31.88 0.46 22.78
C ASN A 552 -30.89 1.45 22.12
N VAL A 553 -30.41 1.14 20.90
CA VAL A 553 -29.55 2.03 20.11
C VAL A 553 -30.40 2.90 19.20
N LYS A 554 -30.26 4.22 19.30
CA LYS A 554 -31.03 5.20 18.55
C LYS A 554 -30.14 5.98 17.58
N LYS A 555 -30.66 6.29 16.38
CA LYS A 555 -30.02 7.16 15.41
C LYS A 555 -30.12 8.62 15.85
N VAL A 556 -29.05 9.37 15.66
CA VAL A 556 -29.04 10.83 15.89
C VAL A 556 -29.45 11.53 14.59
N ASN A 557 -30.54 12.28 14.64
CA ASN A 557 -31.00 13.03 13.47
C ASN A 557 -30.01 14.16 13.12
N GLY A 558 -29.60 14.21 11.86
CA GLY A 558 -28.67 15.24 11.36
C GLY A 558 -27.19 14.96 11.68
N ALA A 559 -26.85 13.89 12.40
CA ALA A 559 -25.46 13.48 12.62
C ALA A 559 -24.91 12.68 11.41
N PRO A 560 -23.58 12.59 11.27
CA PRO A 560 -22.93 11.72 10.29
C PRO A 560 -23.37 10.26 10.42
N PRO A 561 -23.23 9.44 9.35
CA PRO A 561 -23.52 8.01 9.41
C PRO A 561 -22.75 7.30 10.52
N GLY A 562 -23.34 6.27 11.13
CA GLY A 562 -22.71 5.49 12.19
C GLY A 562 -22.77 6.15 13.58
N PHE A 563 -23.21 7.40 13.70
CA PHE A 563 -23.37 8.05 14.99
C PHE A 563 -24.66 7.62 15.68
N VAL A 564 -24.54 7.13 16.91
CA VAL A 564 -25.65 6.58 17.69
C VAL A 564 -25.67 7.16 19.10
N ILE A 565 -26.84 7.12 19.75
CA ILE A 565 -27.02 7.40 21.17
C ILE A 565 -27.69 6.20 21.85
N TYR A 566 -27.29 5.95 23.08
CA TYR A 566 -27.89 4.97 23.98
C TYR A 566 -27.76 5.46 25.42
N HIS A 567 -28.66 5.04 26.29
CA HIS A 567 -28.73 5.55 27.68
C HIS A 567 -28.52 4.47 28.73
N SER A 568 -28.70 3.20 28.36
CA SER A 568 -28.54 2.07 29.26
C SER A 568 -27.75 0.99 28.57
N ASN A 569 -26.52 0.79 29.01
CA ASN A 569 -25.59 -0.20 28.45
C ASN A 569 -24.89 -0.95 29.57
N TRP A 570 -24.35 -2.09 29.22
CA TRP A 570 -23.32 -2.77 29.99
C TRP A 570 -21.97 -2.46 29.39
N SER A 571 -20.91 -2.55 30.20
CA SER A 571 -19.53 -2.37 29.74
C SER A 571 -18.66 -3.52 30.22
N MET A 572 -17.69 -3.92 29.41
CA MET A 572 -16.70 -4.92 29.76
C MET A 572 -15.32 -4.54 29.21
N MET A 573 -14.27 -5.02 29.89
CA MET A 573 -12.88 -4.85 29.42
C MET A 573 -12.52 -6.02 28.50
N ALA A 574 -12.19 -5.74 27.24
CA ALA A 574 -11.83 -6.74 26.26
C ALA A 574 -10.40 -6.55 25.76
N LYS A 575 -9.67 -7.66 25.55
CA LYS A 575 -8.37 -7.65 24.86
C LYS A 575 -8.60 -7.68 23.36
N PRO A 576 -8.00 -6.76 22.56
CA PRO A 576 -8.14 -6.75 21.12
C PRO A 576 -7.65 -8.07 20.48
N ARG A 577 -8.50 -8.73 19.67
CA ARG A 577 -8.17 -9.92 18.87
C ARG A 577 -8.92 -9.89 17.55
N ALA A 578 -8.21 -10.23 16.45
CA ALA A 578 -8.81 -10.33 15.11
C ALA A 578 -9.43 -11.71 14.85
N GLU A 579 -8.97 -12.73 15.57
CA GLU A 579 -9.40 -14.13 15.43
C GLU A 579 -10.20 -14.55 16.67
N ILE A 580 -11.28 -15.30 16.45
CA ILE A 580 -12.20 -15.82 17.48
C ILE A 580 -12.41 -17.32 17.31
#